data_7694ca215803c28a706d969f81c59798
#
_entry.id   7694ca215803c28a706d969f81c59798
#
_cell.length_a   1.000
_cell.length_b   1.000
_cell.length_c   1.000
_cell.angle_alpha   90.00
_cell.angle_beta   90.00
_cell.angle_gamma   90.00
#
_symmetry.space_group_name_H-M   'P 1'
#
loop_
_entity.id
_entity.type
_entity.pdbx_description
1 polymer ?
#
loop_
_entity_poly.entity_id
_entity_poly.type
_entity_poly.pdbx_seq_one_letter_code
_entity_poly.pdbx_strand_id
1 'polypeptide(L)'
;MLRRHIARLPVLGFLRLSLVAATIAVAATLPALALDDAGTAPVVSLAQTAAPALSGQSGRRNEPVRFEFYLLALSWSPSFCEVSRERYANRRPDPQCGPRPYSFVVHGLWPQHERGFPANCQVPAPRVDRGLVDSMLDLMPSPRLVYHEWDSHGTCTGLSASGYFDTIRKARAAVTIPAEYQAISEPLTVAPAQVADAFVKANPGLRRDALAVTCDGKRLTGVRICLSKDLAFRDCGDAARNSCRSDSVVMPPLRGPRAALR
;
A
#
# COMPACT_ATOMS: atom_id res chain seq x y z
N MET A 1 -8.73 58.59 -26.29
CA MET A 1 -7.28 58.70 -26.53
C MET A 1 -6.56 58.15 -25.31
N LEU A 2 -6.04 56.96 -25.35
CA LEU A 2 -4.97 56.46 -24.46
C LEU A 2 -4.25 55.31 -25.13
N ARG A 3 -2.94 55.46 -25.25
CA ARG A 3 -2.03 54.65 -26.07
C ARG A 3 -1.73 53.29 -25.37
N ARG A 4 -1.75 52.22 -26.19
CA ARG A 4 -1.23 50.89 -25.85
C ARG A 4 0.31 50.93 -25.85
N HIS A 5 0.97 50.58 -24.74
CA HIS A 5 2.38 50.21 -24.73
C HIS A 5 2.51 48.70 -24.77
N ILE A 6 3.06 48.20 -25.87
CA ILE A 6 3.46 46.79 -26.05
C ILE A 6 4.94 46.72 -25.68
N ALA A 7 5.26 46.02 -24.60
CA ALA A 7 6.62 45.69 -24.22
C ALA A 7 7.05 44.39 -24.94
N ARG A 8 8.13 44.50 -25.74
CA ARG A 8 8.80 43.37 -26.40
C ARG A 8 9.78 42.70 -25.42
N LEU A 9 9.69 41.39 -25.24
CA LEU A 9 10.68 40.58 -24.55
C LEU A 9 11.76 40.11 -25.54
N PRO A 10 13.05 40.04 -25.13
CA PRO A 10 14.13 39.56 -25.97
C PRO A 10 14.22 38.03 -25.98
N VAL A 11 14.47 37.52 -27.17
CA VAL A 11 14.79 36.11 -27.46
C VAL A 11 16.21 35.82 -27.00
N LEU A 12 16.41 34.91 -26.05
CA LEU A 12 17.72 34.40 -25.67
C LEU A 12 17.99 33.07 -26.38
N GLY A 13 19.16 33.06 -27.03
CA GLY A 13 19.61 32.02 -27.92
C GLY A 13 19.91 30.66 -27.24
N PHE A 14 19.66 29.63 -28.00
CA PHE A 14 20.04 28.24 -27.70
C PHE A 14 21.53 28.03 -27.86
N LEU A 15 22.23 27.72 -26.77
CA LEU A 15 23.60 27.24 -26.77
C LEU A 15 23.59 25.71 -26.94
N ARG A 16 24.02 25.25 -28.11
CA ARG A 16 24.23 23.82 -28.41
C ARG A 16 25.52 23.36 -27.74
N LEU A 17 25.42 22.44 -26.78
CA LEU A 17 26.55 21.75 -26.17
C LEU A 17 26.75 20.42 -26.92
N SER A 18 27.84 20.34 -27.71
CA SER A 18 28.27 19.12 -28.41
C SER A 18 28.98 18.19 -27.41
N LEU A 19 28.42 17.02 -27.15
CA LEU A 19 29.13 15.93 -26.45
C LEU A 19 30.10 15.21 -27.43
N VAL A 20 31.36 15.27 -27.14
CA VAL A 20 32.41 14.45 -27.78
C VAL A 20 32.48 13.13 -27.00
N ALA A 21 32.12 12.03 -27.65
CA ALA A 21 32.30 10.70 -27.13
C ALA A 21 33.74 10.21 -27.40
N ALA A 22 34.51 10.02 -26.33
CA ALA A 22 35.82 9.41 -26.40
C ALA A 22 35.69 7.89 -26.21
N THR A 23 35.91 7.12 -27.25
CA THR A 23 36.01 5.65 -27.19
C THR A 23 37.43 5.24 -26.79
N ILE A 24 37.61 4.62 -25.64
CA ILE A 24 38.88 4.01 -25.21
C ILE A 24 38.81 2.54 -25.60
N ALA A 25 39.66 2.17 -26.60
CA ALA A 25 39.92 0.77 -26.97
C ALA A 25 40.99 0.20 -26.04
N VAL A 26 40.64 -0.79 -25.22
CA VAL A 26 41.60 -1.58 -24.43
C VAL A 26 41.96 -2.83 -25.24
N ALA A 27 43.17 -2.86 -25.74
CA ALA A 27 43.75 -4.06 -26.38
C ALA A 27 44.27 -5.02 -25.30
N ALA A 28 43.67 -6.20 -25.19
CA ALA A 28 44.14 -7.27 -24.33
C ALA A 28 45.14 -8.12 -25.11
N THR A 29 46.43 -8.07 -24.75
CA THR A 29 47.48 -8.99 -25.21
C THR A 29 47.51 -10.24 -24.34
N LEU A 30 47.24 -11.40 -24.93
CA LEU A 30 47.42 -12.72 -24.29
C LEU A 30 48.88 -13.18 -24.48
N PRO A 31 49.53 -13.64 -23.43
CA PRO A 31 50.80 -14.36 -23.61
C PRO A 31 50.55 -15.84 -23.96
N ALA A 32 51.22 -16.33 -25.01
CA ALA A 32 51.28 -17.73 -25.34
C ALA A 32 52.14 -18.48 -24.30
N LEU A 33 51.59 -19.51 -23.67
CA LEU A 33 52.35 -20.43 -22.84
C LEU A 33 52.71 -21.66 -23.65
N ALA A 34 54.02 -21.94 -23.69
CA ALA A 34 54.61 -23.10 -24.28
C ALA A 34 54.23 -24.39 -23.52
N LEU A 35 54.04 -25.47 -24.29
CA LEU A 35 53.91 -26.85 -23.82
C LEU A 35 55.31 -27.38 -23.54
N ASP A 36 55.57 -27.80 -22.30
CA ASP A 36 56.69 -28.74 -22.01
C ASP A 36 56.23 -29.80 -21.00
N ASP A 37 56.19 -30.95 -21.46
CA ASP A 37 56.72 -32.27 -21.07
C ASP A 37 56.39 -32.88 -19.70
N ALA A 38 56.19 -34.18 -19.82
CA ALA A 38 55.78 -35.20 -18.89
C ALA A 38 56.53 -35.21 -17.54
N GLY A 39 55.74 -35.12 -16.47
CA GLY A 39 56.16 -35.44 -15.12
C GLY A 39 55.03 -36.10 -14.36
N THR A 40 55.17 -37.41 -14.12
CA THR A 40 54.29 -38.24 -13.28
C THR A 40 54.22 -37.67 -11.87
N ALA A 41 53.11 -37.10 -11.46
CA ALA A 41 52.88 -36.65 -10.09
C ALA A 41 51.81 -37.54 -9.39
N PRO A 42 51.96 -37.81 -8.11
CA PRO A 42 51.10 -38.72 -7.37
C PRO A 42 49.64 -38.17 -7.25
N VAL A 43 48.69 -39.10 -7.40
CA VAL A 43 47.26 -38.83 -7.23
C VAL A 43 47.00 -38.48 -5.78
N VAL A 44 46.97 -37.18 -5.47
CA VAL A 44 46.39 -36.72 -4.17
C VAL A 44 44.90 -36.73 -4.32
N SER A 45 44.26 -37.69 -3.68
CA SER A 45 42.81 -37.75 -3.51
C SER A 45 42.37 -36.53 -2.70
N LEU A 46 41.94 -35.46 -3.37
CA LEU A 46 41.23 -34.38 -2.74
C LEU A 46 39.89 -34.92 -2.28
N ALA A 47 39.80 -35.24 -0.99
CA ALA A 47 38.51 -35.40 -0.33
C ALA A 47 37.68 -34.08 -0.59
N GLN A 48 36.71 -34.18 -1.47
CA GLN A 48 35.72 -33.13 -1.66
C GLN A 48 34.97 -32.96 -0.31
N THR A 49 35.40 -32.01 0.50
CA THR A 49 34.54 -31.46 1.56
C THR A 49 33.33 -30.86 0.84
N ALA A 50 32.26 -31.62 0.78
CA ALA A 50 30.96 -31.11 0.36
C ALA A 50 30.68 -29.87 1.19
N ALA A 51 30.68 -28.70 0.56
CA ALA A 51 30.10 -27.49 1.15
C ALA A 51 28.68 -27.84 1.61
N PRO A 52 28.26 -27.43 2.82
CA PRO A 52 26.89 -27.67 3.25
C PRO A 52 25.98 -27.05 2.18
N ALA A 53 25.21 -27.90 1.51
CA ALA A 53 24.16 -27.47 0.64
C ALA A 53 23.30 -26.50 1.47
N LEU A 54 23.23 -25.25 1.03
CA LEU A 54 22.21 -24.33 1.50
C LEU A 54 20.89 -25.01 1.18
N SER A 55 20.39 -25.77 2.16
CA SER A 55 19.05 -26.37 2.09
C SER A 55 18.10 -25.22 1.89
N GLY A 56 17.68 -25.06 0.63
CA GLY A 56 16.73 -24.05 0.25
C GLY A 56 15.51 -24.18 1.16
N GLN A 57 15.15 -23.06 1.78
CA GLN A 57 13.90 -22.90 2.55
C GLN A 57 12.69 -22.96 1.62
N SER A 58 12.55 -23.98 0.79
CA SER A 58 11.40 -24.17 -0.09
C SER A 58 10.23 -24.89 0.57
N GLY A 59 10.35 -25.25 1.86
CA GLY A 59 9.36 -26.04 2.59
C GLY A 59 8.36 -25.27 3.46
N ARG A 60 8.44 -23.95 3.59
CA ARG A 60 7.63 -23.18 4.56
C ARG A 60 6.63 -22.19 3.97
N ARG A 61 6.27 -22.31 2.70
CA ARG A 61 5.39 -21.31 2.04
C ARG A 61 3.92 -21.40 2.42
N ASN A 62 3.50 -22.36 3.20
CA ASN A 62 2.09 -22.58 3.55
C ASN A 62 1.84 -22.70 5.07
N GLU A 63 2.82 -22.35 5.90
CA GLU A 63 2.59 -22.28 7.35
C GLU A 63 2.09 -20.88 7.73
N PRO A 64 1.09 -20.80 8.65
CA PRO A 64 0.64 -19.52 9.18
C PRO A 64 1.82 -18.77 9.79
N VAL A 65 2.06 -17.56 9.32
CA VAL A 65 3.12 -16.73 9.88
C VAL A 65 2.67 -16.25 11.26
N ARG A 66 3.56 -16.33 12.26
CA ARG A 66 3.28 -15.72 13.55
C ARG A 66 3.28 -14.21 13.37
N PHE A 67 2.17 -13.57 13.68
CA PHE A 67 2.04 -12.13 13.74
C PHE A 67 1.56 -11.70 15.12
N GLU A 68 1.75 -10.44 15.48
CA GLU A 68 1.47 -9.96 16.83
C GLU A 68 0.11 -9.28 16.95
N PHE A 69 -0.32 -8.52 15.93
CA PHE A 69 -1.54 -7.72 15.99
C PHE A 69 -2.11 -7.46 14.58
N TYR A 70 -3.30 -6.87 14.52
CA TYR A 70 -3.94 -6.43 13.28
C TYR A 70 -3.87 -4.92 13.13
N LEU A 71 -3.76 -4.46 11.89
CA LEU A 71 -3.97 -3.09 11.50
C LEU A 71 -5.21 -3.03 10.60
N LEU A 72 -6.29 -2.42 11.11
CA LEU A 72 -7.47 -2.12 10.30
C LEU A 72 -7.22 -0.85 9.50
N ALA A 73 -7.19 -0.98 8.18
CA ALA A 73 -7.02 0.14 7.26
C ALA A 73 -8.38 0.60 6.73
N LEU A 74 -8.71 1.86 6.99
CA LEU A 74 -9.90 2.53 6.49
C LEU A 74 -9.48 3.59 5.46
N SER A 75 -9.94 3.48 4.22
CA SER A 75 -9.66 4.44 3.15
C SER A 75 -10.75 5.48 3.03
N TRP A 76 -10.36 6.76 2.89
CA TRP A 76 -11.29 7.82 2.50
C TRP A 76 -11.63 7.68 1.01
N SER A 77 -12.80 7.15 0.73
CA SER A 77 -13.22 6.76 -0.62
C SER A 77 -13.15 7.91 -1.64
N PRO A 78 -13.58 9.16 -1.32
CA PRO A 78 -13.48 10.26 -2.30
C PRO A 78 -12.05 10.55 -2.75
N SER A 79 -11.05 10.54 -1.84
CA SER A 79 -9.64 10.72 -2.21
C SER A 79 -9.13 9.62 -3.12
N PHE A 80 -9.44 8.36 -2.81
CA PHE A 80 -9.11 7.23 -3.68
C PHE A 80 -9.68 7.43 -5.09
N CYS A 81 -10.93 7.86 -5.19
CA CYS A 81 -11.59 8.06 -6.47
C CYS A 81 -11.04 9.25 -7.27
N GLU A 82 -10.58 10.31 -6.60
CA GLU A 82 -9.87 11.41 -7.27
C GLU A 82 -8.53 10.96 -7.84
N VAL A 83 -7.70 10.30 -7.02
CA VAL A 83 -6.40 9.76 -7.46
C VAL A 83 -6.58 8.74 -8.57
N SER A 84 -7.59 7.87 -8.46
CA SER A 84 -7.88 6.87 -9.49
C SER A 84 -8.22 7.52 -10.84
N ARG A 85 -9.01 8.58 -10.86
CA ARG A 85 -9.32 9.34 -12.08
C ARG A 85 -8.11 10.06 -12.65
N GLU A 86 -7.30 10.68 -11.80
CA GLU A 86 -6.08 11.38 -12.21
C GLU A 86 -5.07 10.43 -12.87
N ARG A 87 -4.88 9.23 -12.29
CA ARG A 87 -3.87 8.27 -12.75
C ARG A 87 -4.35 7.35 -13.87
N TYR A 88 -5.64 7.08 -13.93
CA TYR A 88 -6.23 6.04 -14.78
C TYR A 88 -7.45 6.52 -15.56
N ALA A 89 -7.37 7.74 -16.11
CA ALA A 89 -8.49 8.40 -16.83
C ALA A 89 -9.13 7.51 -17.92
N ASN A 90 -8.33 6.64 -18.55
CA ASN A 90 -8.77 5.77 -19.66
C ASN A 90 -9.18 4.35 -19.20
N ARG A 91 -9.21 4.08 -17.90
CA ARG A 91 -9.64 2.78 -17.38
C ARG A 91 -11.07 2.85 -16.87
N ARG A 92 -11.76 1.70 -16.92
CA ARG A 92 -13.07 1.57 -16.27
C ARG A 92 -12.94 1.94 -14.79
N PRO A 93 -13.79 2.84 -14.26
CA PRO A 93 -13.76 3.24 -12.87
C PRO A 93 -13.91 2.03 -11.94
N ASP A 94 -13.24 2.07 -10.80
CA ASP A 94 -13.45 1.08 -9.74
C ASP A 94 -14.91 1.18 -9.24
N PRO A 95 -15.58 0.06 -8.94
CA PRO A 95 -16.95 0.05 -8.41
C PRO A 95 -17.15 0.95 -7.19
N GLN A 96 -16.12 1.11 -6.34
CA GLN A 96 -16.12 2.05 -5.22
C GLN A 96 -16.35 3.50 -5.66
N CYS A 97 -15.99 3.85 -6.88
CA CYS A 97 -16.12 5.20 -7.45
C CYS A 97 -17.40 5.37 -8.29
N GLY A 98 -18.33 4.44 -8.17
CA GLY A 98 -19.62 4.46 -8.85
C GLY A 98 -20.61 5.49 -8.26
N PRO A 99 -21.91 5.35 -8.59
CA PRO A 99 -22.92 6.32 -8.17
C PRO A 99 -23.24 6.30 -6.67
N ARG A 100 -23.00 5.18 -5.99
CA ARG A 100 -23.17 5.09 -4.53
C ARG A 100 -22.04 5.85 -3.84
N PRO A 101 -22.33 6.85 -3.01
CA PRO A 101 -21.31 7.55 -2.25
C PRO A 101 -20.81 6.69 -1.08
N TYR A 102 -19.49 6.63 -0.90
CA TYR A 102 -18.86 6.00 0.25
C TYR A 102 -17.99 7.02 0.98
N SER A 103 -18.06 7.02 2.31
CA SER A 103 -17.14 7.75 3.18
C SER A 103 -15.88 6.91 3.44
N PHE A 104 -15.64 6.49 4.66
CA PHE A 104 -14.61 5.51 4.97
C PHE A 104 -15.09 4.10 4.61
N VAL A 105 -14.29 3.40 3.82
CA VAL A 105 -14.47 1.98 3.49
C VAL A 105 -13.33 1.16 4.07
N VAL A 106 -13.55 -0.11 4.29
CA VAL A 106 -12.46 -1.01 4.67
C VAL A 106 -11.56 -1.21 3.48
N HIS A 107 -10.27 -0.87 3.63
CA HIS A 107 -9.24 -1.29 2.69
C HIS A 107 -8.86 -2.74 3.00
N GLY A 108 -8.49 -3.02 4.24
CA GLY A 108 -8.14 -4.37 4.68
C GLY A 108 -7.89 -4.47 6.18
N LEU A 109 -7.56 -5.69 6.61
CA LEU A 109 -7.13 -6.02 7.96
C LEU A 109 -5.78 -6.75 7.86
N TRP A 110 -4.71 -6.04 8.17
CA TRP A 110 -3.35 -6.50 7.90
C TRP A 110 -2.68 -7.06 9.14
N PRO A 111 -2.28 -8.34 9.16
CA PRO A 111 -1.44 -8.87 10.22
C PRO A 111 -0.11 -8.10 10.28
N GLN A 112 0.35 -7.79 11.48
CA GLN A 112 1.55 -6.99 11.72
C GLN A 112 2.49 -7.72 12.68
N HIS A 113 3.79 -7.51 12.50
CA HIS A 113 4.80 -7.69 13.53
C HIS A 113 4.99 -6.39 14.29
N GLU A 114 5.66 -6.43 15.45
CA GLU A 114 6.08 -5.19 16.13
C GLU A 114 6.98 -4.33 15.22
N ARG A 115 7.71 -4.99 14.29
CA ARG A 115 8.47 -4.34 13.23
C ARG A 115 8.18 -5.03 11.90
N GLY A 116 7.57 -4.29 10.97
CA GLY A 116 7.19 -4.79 9.65
C GLY A 116 5.91 -5.64 9.68
N PHE A 117 5.67 -6.33 8.59
CA PHE A 117 4.45 -7.13 8.40
C PHE A 117 4.70 -8.30 7.45
N PRO A 118 4.00 -9.42 7.62
CA PRO A 118 4.00 -10.52 6.67
C PRO A 118 3.11 -10.19 5.47
N ALA A 119 3.48 -10.67 4.28
CA ALA A 119 2.66 -10.54 3.09
C ALA A 119 2.83 -11.75 2.15
N ASN A 120 1.79 -12.07 1.38
CA ASN A 120 1.80 -13.12 0.37
C ASN A 120 2.27 -14.48 0.94
N CYS A 121 1.72 -14.90 2.08
CA CYS A 121 2.22 -16.05 2.84
C CYS A 121 1.90 -17.39 2.20
N GLN A 122 0.94 -17.44 1.27
CA GLN A 122 0.62 -18.61 0.47
C GLN A 122 0.64 -18.25 -1.02
N VAL A 123 1.45 -18.93 -1.80
CA VAL A 123 1.59 -18.71 -3.25
C VAL A 123 1.57 -20.05 -3.98
N PRO A 124 0.55 -20.32 -4.81
CA PRO A 124 -0.63 -19.48 -5.05
C PRO A 124 -1.56 -19.42 -3.84
N ALA A 125 -2.25 -18.29 -3.67
CA ALA A 125 -3.26 -18.16 -2.61
C ALA A 125 -4.44 -19.13 -2.86
N PRO A 126 -5.03 -19.71 -1.80
CA PRO A 126 -6.26 -20.49 -1.93
C PRO A 126 -7.40 -19.66 -2.54
N ARG A 127 -8.19 -20.26 -3.42
CA ARG A 127 -9.30 -19.57 -4.08
C ARG A 127 -10.35 -19.12 -3.07
N VAL A 128 -10.82 -17.90 -3.27
CA VAL A 128 -11.97 -17.35 -2.53
C VAL A 128 -13.24 -17.59 -3.33
N ASP A 129 -14.27 -18.09 -2.67
CA ASP A 129 -15.59 -18.29 -3.28
C ASP A 129 -16.21 -16.92 -3.64
N ARG A 130 -16.90 -16.88 -4.79
CA ARG A 130 -17.52 -15.65 -5.28
C ARG A 130 -18.60 -15.14 -4.34
N GLY A 131 -19.40 -16.03 -3.73
CA GLY A 131 -20.43 -15.63 -2.78
C GLY A 131 -19.83 -14.94 -1.54
N LEU A 132 -18.65 -15.42 -1.09
CA LEU A 132 -17.93 -14.77 -0.01
C LEU A 132 -17.41 -13.37 -0.42
N VAL A 133 -16.88 -13.24 -1.65
CA VAL A 133 -16.46 -11.92 -2.17
C VAL A 133 -17.66 -10.97 -2.24
N ASP A 134 -18.77 -11.42 -2.80
CA ASP A 134 -19.98 -10.60 -2.95
C ASP A 134 -20.54 -10.19 -1.57
N SER A 135 -20.41 -11.03 -0.55
CA SER A 135 -20.83 -10.71 0.82
C SER A 135 -20.02 -9.60 1.48
N MET A 136 -18.82 -9.27 0.95
CA MET A 136 -17.94 -8.23 1.51
C MET A 136 -18.11 -6.86 0.85
N LEU A 137 -18.89 -6.77 -0.23
CA LEU A 137 -18.98 -5.53 -1.04
C LEU A 137 -19.68 -4.37 -0.32
N ASP A 138 -20.34 -4.62 0.80
CA ASP A 138 -20.88 -3.59 1.69
C ASP A 138 -19.79 -2.81 2.44
N LEU A 139 -18.69 -3.48 2.79
CA LEU A 139 -17.53 -2.92 3.51
C LEU A 139 -16.36 -2.59 2.60
N MET A 140 -16.13 -3.42 1.58
CA MET A 140 -15.02 -3.35 0.63
C MET A 140 -15.60 -3.31 -0.79
N PRO A 141 -16.03 -2.14 -1.31
CA PRO A 141 -16.89 -2.07 -2.50
C PRO A 141 -16.19 -2.31 -3.83
N SER A 142 -15.16 -3.15 -3.85
CA SER A 142 -14.43 -3.58 -5.03
C SER A 142 -14.07 -5.07 -4.91
N PRO A 143 -14.63 -5.97 -5.75
CA PRO A 143 -14.26 -7.39 -5.74
C PRO A 143 -12.75 -7.62 -5.90
N ARG A 144 -12.10 -6.77 -6.72
CA ARG A 144 -10.65 -6.84 -6.92
C ARG A 144 -9.89 -6.57 -5.62
N LEU A 145 -10.37 -5.63 -4.80
CA LEU A 145 -9.78 -5.34 -3.49
C LEU A 145 -9.94 -6.56 -2.56
N VAL A 146 -11.12 -7.18 -2.53
CA VAL A 146 -11.36 -8.36 -1.68
C VAL A 146 -10.40 -9.49 -2.00
N TYR A 147 -10.20 -9.83 -3.28
CA TYR A 147 -9.21 -10.83 -3.70
C TYR A 147 -7.79 -10.42 -3.31
N HIS A 148 -7.41 -9.17 -3.57
CA HIS A 148 -6.07 -8.65 -3.24
C HIS A 148 -5.77 -8.75 -1.73
N GLU A 149 -6.72 -8.38 -0.89
CA GLU A 149 -6.55 -8.42 0.57
C GLU A 149 -6.40 -9.85 1.10
N TRP A 150 -7.13 -10.81 0.52
CA TRP A 150 -6.92 -12.21 0.82
C TRP A 150 -5.52 -12.68 0.42
N ASP A 151 -5.14 -12.46 -0.83
CA ASP A 151 -3.87 -12.92 -1.38
C ASP A 151 -2.68 -12.35 -0.61
N SER A 152 -2.72 -11.05 -0.33
CA SER A 152 -1.60 -10.32 0.26
C SER A 152 -1.52 -10.43 1.78
N HIS A 153 -2.67 -10.47 2.46
CA HIS A 153 -2.74 -10.34 3.92
C HIS A 153 -3.49 -11.48 4.60
N GLY A 154 -4.63 -11.88 4.06
CA GLY A 154 -5.46 -12.93 4.66
C GLY A 154 -4.72 -14.25 4.78
N THR A 155 -3.97 -14.65 3.77
CA THR A 155 -3.14 -15.87 3.75
C THR A 155 -2.10 -15.92 4.86
N CYS A 156 -1.76 -14.79 5.46
CA CYS A 156 -0.78 -14.67 6.54
C CYS A 156 -1.38 -14.87 7.94
N THR A 157 -2.71 -14.93 8.06
CA THR A 157 -3.39 -14.98 9.36
C THR A 157 -3.52 -16.38 9.92
N GLY A 158 -3.38 -17.42 9.09
CA GLY A 158 -3.69 -18.80 9.45
C GLY A 158 -5.18 -19.11 9.49
N LEU A 159 -6.04 -18.15 9.17
CA LEU A 159 -7.48 -18.33 9.08
C LEU A 159 -7.86 -18.86 7.69
N SER A 160 -9.04 -19.50 7.60
CA SER A 160 -9.69 -19.70 6.31
C SER A 160 -10.11 -18.35 5.72
N ALA A 161 -10.40 -18.29 4.40
CA ALA A 161 -10.88 -17.09 3.76
C ALA A 161 -12.14 -16.53 4.46
N SER A 162 -13.10 -17.40 4.77
CA SER A 162 -14.30 -16.99 5.52
C SER A 162 -13.95 -16.43 6.90
N GLY A 163 -13.08 -17.12 7.66
CA GLY A 163 -12.64 -16.66 8.97
C GLY A 163 -11.93 -15.31 8.93
N TYR A 164 -11.11 -15.06 7.90
CA TYR A 164 -10.45 -13.76 7.71
C TYR A 164 -11.46 -12.65 7.42
N PHE A 165 -12.39 -12.85 6.51
CA PHE A 165 -13.40 -11.83 6.19
C PHE A 165 -14.41 -11.62 7.33
N ASP A 166 -14.74 -12.65 8.09
CA ASP A 166 -15.52 -12.50 9.33
C ASP A 166 -14.76 -11.66 10.37
N THR A 167 -13.44 -11.84 10.46
CA THR A 167 -12.59 -11.01 11.33
C THR A 167 -12.55 -9.55 10.88
N ILE A 168 -12.48 -9.30 9.57
CA ILE A 168 -12.61 -7.94 9.01
C ILE A 168 -13.92 -7.31 9.42
N ARG A 169 -15.03 -8.04 9.29
CA ARG A 169 -16.37 -7.56 9.63
C ARG A 169 -16.47 -7.21 11.12
N LYS A 170 -15.95 -8.05 11.99
CA LYS A 170 -15.88 -7.80 13.44
C LYS A 170 -15.00 -6.58 13.77
N ALA A 171 -13.80 -6.49 13.17
CA ALA A 171 -12.90 -5.37 13.37
C ALA A 171 -13.54 -4.04 12.92
N ARG A 172 -14.24 -4.03 11.77
CA ARG A 172 -14.97 -2.85 11.31
C ARG A 172 -16.13 -2.49 12.24
N ALA A 173 -16.85 -3.45 12.75
CA ALA A 173 -17.96 -3.23 13.68
C ALA A 173 -17.49 -2.66 15.04
N ALA A 174 -16.26 -2.95 15.45
CA ALA A 174 -15.67 -2.41 16.67
C ALA A 174 -15.27 -0.93 16.55
N VAL A 175 -15.32 -0.33 15.35
CA VAL A 175 -14.88 1.04 15.10
C VAL A 175 -16.05 1.90 14.64
N THR A 176 -16.33 2.97 15.39
CA THR A 176 -17.31 4.01 15.02
C THR A 176 -16.63 5.06 14.14
N ILE A 177 -17.16 5.30 12.93
CA ILE A 177 -16.75 6.43 12.11
C ILE A 177 -17.36 7.72 12.72
N PRO A 178 -16.56 8.77 12.96
CA PRO A 178 -17.06 10.05 13.46
C PRO A 178 -18.20 10.59 12.58
N ALA A 179 -19.27 11.09 13.20
CA ALA A 179 -20.47 11.53 12.50
C ALA A 179 -20.17 12.65 11.49
N GLU A 180 -19.26 13.55 11.83
CA GLU A 180 -18.82 14.67 10.98
C GLU A 180 -18.18 14.23 9.66
N TYR A 181 -17.72 12.98 9.57
CA TYR A 181 -17.10 12.43 8.34
C TYR A 181 -18.02 11.47 7.58
N GLN A 182 -19.27 11.31 8.02
CA GLN A 182 -20.20 10.39 7.33
C GLN A 182 -20.90 11.01 6.13
N ALA A 183 -21.04 12.35 6.10
CA ALA A 183 -21.83 13.06 5.09
C ALA A 183 -21.21 14.39 4.65
N ILE A 184 -19.91 14.41 4.36
CA ILE A 184 -19.23 15.63 3.89
C ILE A 184 -19.75 15.96 2.48
N SER A 185 -20.39 17.12 2.30
CA SER A 185 -20.96 17.61 1.03
C SER A 185 -20.03 18.59 0.30
N GLU A 186 -19.13 19.26 1.05
CA GLU A 186 -18.18 20.25 0.54
C GLU A 186 -16.75 19.84 0.91
N PRO A 187 -15.71 20.28 0.16
CA PRO A 187 -14.33 20.00 0.53
C PRO A 187 -14.02 20.51 1.95
N LEU A 188 -13.53 19.65 2.81
CA LEU A 188 -13.13 19.98 4.17
C LEU A 188 -11.62 20.01 4.30
N THR A 189 -11.04 21.16 4.65
CA THR A 189 -9.63 21.25 5.05
C THR A 189 -9.53 21.00 6.54
N VAL A 190 -8.68 20.03 6.93
CA VAL A 190 -8.58 19.56 8.31
C VAL A 190 -7.13 19.20 8.65
N ALA A 191 -6.71 19.46 9.89
CA ALA A 191 -5.44 18.94 10.36
C ALA A 191 -5.56 17.42 10.63
N PRO A 192 -4.54 16.60 10.27
CA PRO A 192 -4.54 15.18 10.59
C PRO A 192 -4.78 14.89 12.08
N ALA A 193 -4.29 15.77 12.95
CA ALA A 193 -4.52 15.70 14.38
C ALA A 193 -6.02 15.78 14.74
N GLN A 194 -6.78 16.66 14.10
CA GLN A 194 -8.22 16.80 14.33
C GLN A 194 -8.99 15.54 13.89
N VAL A 195 -8.57 14.92 12.76
CA VAL A 195 -9.17 13.65 12.33
C VAL A 195 -8.93 12.56 13.38
N ALA A 196 -7.71 12.47 13.89
CA ALA A 196 -7.40 11.50 14.92
C ALA A 196 -8.18 11.76 16.22
N ASP A 197 -8.32 13.02 16.66
CA ASP A 197 -9.10 13.39 17.84
C ASP A 197 -10.58 13.02 17.68
N ALA A 198 -11.15 13.24 16.50
CA ALA A 198 -12.52 12.85 16.20
C ALA A 198 -12.72 11.34 16.33
N PHE A 199 -11.77 10.53 15.80
CA PHE A 199 -11.83 9.07 15.96
C PHE A 199 -11.69 8.65 17.42
N VAL A 200 -10.77 9.24 18.18
CA VAL A 200 -10.62 8.95 19.62
C VAL A 200 -11.91 9.29 20.38
N LYS A 201 -12.50 10.45 20.11
CA LYS A 201 -13.74 10.87 20.73
C LYS A 201 -14.92 9.93 20.41
N ALA A 202 -15.00 9.44 19.18
CA ALA A 202 -16.09 8.57 18.75
C ALA A 202 -15.95 7.11 19.23
N ASN A 203 -14.77 6.71 19.74
CA ASN A 203 -14.42 5.32 20.07
C ASN A 203 -13.87 5.24 21.51
N PRO A 204 -14.70 4.98 22.51
CA PRO A 204 -14.23 4.80 23.89
C PRO A 204 -13.15 3.72 23.98
N GLY A 205 -12.03 4.05 24.64
CA GLY A 205 -10.86 3.17 24.75
C GLY A 205 -9.84 3.26 23.61
N LEU A 206 -10.17 3.92 22.49
CA LEU A 206 -9.19 4.22 21.45
C LEU A 206 -8.29 5.37 21.92
N ARG A 207 -6.97 5.17 21.86
CA ARG A 207 -5.97 6.18 22.18
C ARG A 207 -5.27 6.68 20.95
N ARG A 208 -4.60 7.83 21.05
CA ARG A 208 -3.86 8.45 19.95
C ARG A 208 -2.73 7.57 19.38
N ASP A 209 -2.09 6.77 20.23
CA ASP A 209 -1.04 5.83 19.85
C ASP A 209 -1.56 4.57 19.15
N ALA A 210 -2.87 4.31 19.25
CA ALA A 210 -3.54 3.18 18.62
C ALA A 210 -4.07 3.48 17.19
N LEU A 211 -3.82 4.67 16.67
CA LEU A 211 -4.25 5.04 15.32
C LEU A 211 -3.22 5.91 14.59
N ALA A 212 -3.26 5.86 13.26
CA ALA A 212 -2.46 6.69 12.36
C ALA A 212 -3.34 7.26 11.25
N VAL A 213 -3.34 8.57 11.07
CA VAL A 213 -3.97 9.24 9.92
C VAL A 213 -3.00 9.22 8.74
N THR A 214 -3.46 8.87 7.55
CA THR A 214 -2.62 8.80 6.35
C THR A 214 -3.04 9.82 5.29
N CYS A 215 -2.08 10.30 4.51
CA CYS A 215 -2.29 11.29 3.45
C CYS A 215 -1.32 11.09 2.28
N ASP A 216 -1.62 11.71 1.14
CA ASP A 216 -0.73 11.79 -0.03
C ASP A 216 0.02 13.14 -0.12
N GLY A 217 0.08 13.89 0.98
CA GLY A 217 0.65 15.24 1.08
C GLY A 217 -0.37 16.36 0.85
N LYS A 218 -1.45 16.12 0.14
CA LYS A 218 -2.54 17.09 -0.13
C LYS A 218 -3.89 16.64 0.43
N ARG A 219 -4.19 15.35 0.30
CA ARG A 219 -5.49 14.77 0.64
C ARG A 219 -5.35 13.74 1.76
N LEU A 220 -6.34 13.68 2.61
CA LEU A 220 -6.50 12.56 3.53
C LEU A 220 -6.72 11.29 2.70
N THR A 221 -5.90 10.26 2.91
CA THR A 221 -6.09 8.96 2.24
C THR A 221 -6.81 7.96 3.13
N GLY A 222 -6.70 8.08 4.45
CA GLY A 222 -7.39 7.17 5.35
C GLY A 222 -6.96 7.27 6.81
N VAL A 223 -7.44 6.30 7.58
CA VAL A 223 -7.08 6.09 8.98
C VAL A 223 -6.74 4.61 9.18
N ARG A 224 -5.67 4.34 9.91
CA ARG A 224 -5.25 3.01 10.30
C ARG A 224 -5.43 2.86 11.80
N ILE A 225 -6.03 1.76 12.26
CA ILE A 225 -6.31 1.50 13.68
C ILE A 225 -5.70 0.16 14.03
N CYS A 226 -4.91 0.12 15.10
CA CYS A 226 -4.23 -1.07 15.56
C CYS A 226 -5.06 -1.80 16.60
N LEU A 227 -5.23 -3.10 16.37
CA LEU A 227 -6.08 -3.99 17.16
C LEU A 227 -5.27 -5.21 17.60
N SER A 228 -5.47 -5.65 18.82
CA SER A 228 -4.95 -6.97 19.25
C SER A 228 -5.59 -8.09 18.42
N LYS A 229 -5.16 -9.32 18.58
CA LYS A 229 -5.80 -10.48 17.94
C LYS A 229 -7.25 -10.67 18.38
N ASP A 230 -7.60 -10.18 19.57
CA ASP A 230 -8.96 -10.19 20.11
C ASP A 230 -9.75 -8.93 19.73
N LEU A 231 -9.21 -8.12 18.81
CA LEU A 231 -9.81 -6.89 18.27
C LEU A 231 -10.00 -5.76 19.29
N ALA A 232 -9.28 -5.77 20.41
CA ALA A 232 -9.18 -4.63 21.31
C ALA A 232 -8.17 -3.59 20.78
N PHE A 233 -8.41 -2.30 21.02
CA PHE A 233 -7.47 -1.24 20.64
C PHE A 233 -6.12 -1.42 21.34
N ARG A 234 -5.04 -1.24 20.58
CA ARG A 234 -3.67 -1.31 21.08
C ARG A 234 -2.77 -0.29 20.40
N ASP A 235 -1.64 0.02 21.03
CA ASP A 235 -0.58 0.83 20.43
C ASP A 235 -0.12 0.25 19.08
N CYS A 236 0.08 1.16 18.09
CA CYS A 236 0.51 0.80 16.74
C CYS A 236 2.04 0.60 16.64
N GLY A 237 2.83 1.08 17.58
CA GLY A 237 4.29 1.03 17.48
C GLY A 237 4.80 1.53 16.13
N ASP A 238 5.65 0.72 15.49
CA ASP A 238 6.23 1.05 14.19
C ASP A 238 5.20 1.20 13.05
N ALA A 239 4.03 0.58 13.14
CA ALA A 239 3.00 0.69 12.10
C ALA A 239 2.44 2.13 11.97
N ALA A 240 2.59 2.97 13.01
CA ALA A 240 2.24 4.39 12.98
C ALA A 240 3.27 5.30 12.29
N ARG A 241 4.47 4.81 11.94
CA ARG A 241 5.55 5.64 11.35
C ARG A 241 5.18 6.35 10.06
N ASN A 242 4.23 5.80 9.31
CA ASN A 242 3.74 6.38 8.06
C ASN A 242 2.51 7.29 8.26
N SER A 243 2.38 7.90 9.45
CA SER A 243 1.36 8.91 9.70
C SER A 243 1.59 10.16 8.84
N CYS A 244 0.50 10.81 8.49
CA CYS A 244 0.50 12.08 7.76
C CYS A 244 1.28 13.15 8.51
N ARG A 245 2.24 13.79 7.85
CA ARG A 245 3.11 14.85 8.41
C ARG A 245 2.73 16.26 7.93
N SER A 246 1.69 16.38 7.10
CA SER A 246 1.19 17.67 6.65
C SER A 246 0.46 18.38 7.78
N ASP A 247 0.58 19.72 7.85
CA ASP A 247 -0.16 20.51 8.83
C ASP A 247 -1.68 20.47 8.58
N SER A 248 -2.06 20.39 7.31
CA SER A 248 -3.45 20.26 6.88
C SER A 248 -3.58 19.43 5.61
N VAL A 249 -4.73 18.78 5.44
CA VAL A 249 -5.09 17.99 4.26
C VAL A 249 -6.54 18.27 3.88
N VAL A 250 -6.85 18.04 2.62
CA VAL A 250 -8.21 18.14 2.11
C VAL A 250 -8.88 16.77 2.20
N MET A 251 -10.10 16.75 2.70
CA MET A 251 -11.05 15.65 2.55
C MET A 251 -12.02 16.03 1.42
N PRO A 252 -11.90 15.46 0.21
CA PRO A 252 -12.87 15.68 -0.85
C PRO A 252 -14.27 15.23 -0.41
N PRO A 253 -15.34 15.90 -0.91
CA PRO A 253 -16.71 15.57 -0.49
C PRO A 253 -17.16 14.23 -1.06
N LEU A 254 -18.17 13.66 -0.40
CA LEU A 254 -18.91 12.53 -0.92
C LEU A 254 -19.65 12.96 -2.20
N ARG A 255 -19.35 12.32 -3.30
CA ARG A 255 -20.06 12.58 -4.55
C ARG A 255 -21.25 11.66 -4.64
N GLY A 256 -22.43 12.23 -4.43
CA GLY A 256 -23.69 11.60 -4.82
C GLY A 256 -23.80 11.43 -6.34
N PRO A 257 -24.86 10.77 -6.84
CA PRO A 257 -25.16 10.75 -8.25
C PRO A 257 -25.14 12.19 -8.76
N ARG A 258 -24.35 12.49 -9.81
CA ARG A 258 -24.43 13.80 -10.46
C ARG A 258 -25.90 13.99 -10.82
N ALA A 259 -26.55 14.98 -10.22
CA ALA A 259 -27.77 15.51 -10.78
C ALA A 259 -27.42 15.80 -12.24
N ALA A 260 -28.07 15.10 -13.17
CA ALA A 260 -27.90 15.36 -14.57
C ALA A 260 -28.19 16.85 -14.76
N LEU A 261 -27.16 17.63 -15.07
CA LEU A 261 -27.34 19.00 -15.52
C LEU A 261 -28.21 18.90 -16.77
N ARG A 262 -29.48 19.18 -16.62
CA ARG A 262 -30.45 19.36 -17.70
C ARG A 262 -30.15 20.69 -18.40
#